data_2a13d44348c3ddd910c31639ebca751d
#
_entry.id   2a13d44348c3ddd910c31639ebca751d
#
_cell.length_a   1.000
_cell.length_b   1.000
_cell.length_c   1.000
_cell.angle_alpha   90.00
_cell.angle_beta   90.00
_cell.angle_gamma   90.00
#
_symmetry.space_group_name_H-M   'P 1'
#
loop_
_entity.id
_entity.type
_entity.pdbx_description
1 polymer ?
#
loop_
_entity_poly.entity_id
_entity_poly.type
_entity_poly.pdbx_seq_one_letter_code
_entity_poly.pdbx_strand_id
1 'polypeptide(L)'
;MQELIARAKELLADGTVARVLGWKAGDLPYNPEAAYFETAESLDEFVYNGFCGQNLSKMMIEASKLEGKTLVCLKPCDTYSFNQLIKEHRVDREKAYIIGVGCKGKLDVEKLRKMGIKGIQSISGAELTDDCEILNVSTIYGDKTLAYKDAMLERCHVCKGKEHMIYDEIIGESKDTKDADRFAEVEKIEKMSPEERFAFFQKELSKCIRCNACRNACPACSCRKCVFDSTKFDSAQKANVDSFEEKMFHIIRAFHVAGRCTDCGECSRVCPQGIPLHLFNRKFIKDIDTFYGEYQAGADAESKGPLTSFTFDDVEPGVVAERG
;
A
#
# COMPACT_ATOMS: atom_id res chain seq x y z
N MET A 1 20.12 7.04 -2.35
CA MET A 1 20.22 5.63 -2.83
C MET A 1 21.60 5.03 -2.53
N GLN A 2 22.69 5.70 -2.85
CA GLN A 2 24.05 5.20 -2.55
C GLN A 2 24.26 4.94 -1.05
N GLU A 3 23.82 5.84 -0.19
CA GLU A 3 23.88 5.68 1.26
C GLU A 3 23.12 4.43 1.74
N LEU A 4 21.91 4.19 1.22
CA LEU A 4 21.11 3.01 1.54
C LEU A 4 21.81 1.70 1.13
N ILE A 5 22.39 1.67 -0.06
CA ILE A 5 23.14 0.50 -0.55
C ILE A 5 24.40 0.27 0.30
N ALA A 6 25.14 1.33 0.60
CA ALA A 6 26.36 1.24 1.43
C ALA A 6 26.01 0.68 2.81
N ARG A 7 24.96 1.21 3.46
CA ARG A 7 24.52 0.73 4.77
C ARG A 7 24.05 -0.71 4.75
N ALA A 8 23.30 -1.10 3.71
CA ALA A 8 22.86 -2.48 3.54
C ALA A 8 24.05 -3.46 3.37
N LYS A 9 25.08 -3.04 2.61
CA LYS A 9 26.32 -3.84 2.44
C LYS A 9 27.07 -4.02 3.77
N GLU A 10 27.18 -2.97 4.57
CA GLU A 10 27.80 -3.03 5.91
C GLU A 10 27.09 -4.06 6.80
N LEU A 11 25.74 -3.95 6.91
CA LEU A 11 24.94 -4.84 7.77
C LEU A 11 24.93 -6.30 7.32
N LEU A 12 25.11 -6.56 6.01
CA LEU A 12 25.35 -7.91 5.50
C LEU A 12 26.76 -8.41 5.85
N ALA A 13 27.78 -7.56 5.70
CA ALA A 13 29.19 -7.93 5.89
C ALA A 13 29.50 -8.23 7.36
N ASP A 14 28.91 -7.49 8.30
CA ASP A 14 29.10 -7.70 9.73
C ASP A 14 28.20 -8.79 10.34
N GLY A 15 27.31 -9.38 9.52
CA GLY A 15 26.39 -10.44 9.93
C GLY A 15 25.19 -9.98 10.78
N THR A 16 24.95 -8.67 10.92
CA THR A 16 23.77 -8.12 11.61
C THR A 16 22.48 -8.58 10.92
N VAL A 17 22.50 -8.68 9.60
CA VAL A 17 21.40 -9.22 8.80
C VAL A 17 21.89 -10.33 7.87
N ALA A 18 21.04 -11.31 7.62
CA ALA A 18 21.33 -12.42 6.72
C ALA A 18 20.93 -12.13 5.27
N ARG A 19 20.05 -11.19 5.05
CA ARG A 19 19.53 -10.78 3.74
C ARG A 19 18.88 -9.39 3.80
N VAL A 20 18.72 -8.79 2.62
CA VAL A 20 18.05 -7.50 2.42
C VAL A 20 16.82 -7.71 1.55
N LEU A 21 15.68 -7.20 1.98
CA LEU A 21 14.43 -7.14 1.21
C LEU A 21 14.25 -5.70 0.69
N GLY A 22 14.31 -5.54 -0.60
CA GLY A 22 14.21 -4.25 -1.27
C GLY A 22 13.61 -4.39 -2.67
N TRP A 23 14.05 -3.56 -3.59
CA TRP A 23 13.59 -3.57 -4.98
C TRP A 23 14.78 -3.73 -5.93
N LYS A 24 14.60 -4.51 -6.98
CA LYS A 24 15.52 -4.60 -8.12
C LYS A 24 14.85 -4.08 -9.38
N ALA A 25 15.65 -3.76 -10.39
CA ALA A 25 15.15 -3.43 -11.71
C ALA A 25 14.37 -4.62 -12.28
N GLY A 26 13.16 -4.35 -12.76
CA GLY A 26 12.39 -5.31 -13.54
C GLY A 26 12.67 -5.19 -15.04
N ASP A 27 11.96 -5.96 -15.86
CA ASP A 27 12.09 -5.91 -17.32
C ASP A 27 11.81 -4.52 -17.91
N LEU A 28 11.01 -3.73 -17.21
CA LEU A 28 10.66 -2.36 -17.61
C LEU A 28 11.06 -1.38 -16.52
N PRO A 29 11.59 -0.19 -16.89
CA PRO A 29 12.08 0.81 -15.93
C PRO A 29 11.04 1.26 -14.90
N TYR A 30 9.75 1.17 -15.26
CA TYR A 30 8.61 1.52 -14.40
C TYR A 30 8.00 0.34 -13.64
N ASN A 31 8.64 -0.83 -13.69
CA ASN A 31 8.16 -2.04 -13.00
C ASN A 31 9.26 -2.68 -12.13
N PRO A 32 9.81 -1.95 -11.13
CA PRO A 32 10.75 -2.56 -10.20
C PRO A 32 10.06 -3.68 -9.42
N GLU A 33 10.81 -4.73 -9.14
CA GLU A 33 10.34 -5.93 -8.46
C GLU A 33 10.87 -6.01 -7.04
N ALA A 34 10.07 -6.54 -6.12
CA ALA A 34 10.56 -6.87 -4.80
C ALA A 34 11.54 -8.05 -4.88
N ALA A 35 12.67 -7.93 -4.21
CA ALA A 35 13.72 -8.94 -4.25
C ALA A 35 14.44 -9.09 -2.91
N TYR A 36 15.00 -10.29 -2.70
CA TYR A 36 15.96 -10.55 -1.64
C TYR A 36 17.38 -10.48 -2.20
N PHE A 37 18.27 -9.86 -1.43
CA PHE A 37 19.69 -9.74 -1.70
C PHE A 37 20.44 -10.38 -0.53
N GLU A 38 21.26 -11.37 -0.80
CA GLU A 38 21.95 -12.16 0.23
C GLU A 38 23.47 -11.90 0.24
N THR A 39 24.00 -11.20 -0.76
CA THR A 39 25.41 -10.82 -0.86
C THR A 39 25.59 -9.34 -1.19
N ALA A 40 26.75 -8.80 -0.88
CA ALA A 40 27.08 -7.40 -1.19
C ALA A 40 27.03 -7.11 -2.70
N GLU A 41 27.45 -8.07 -3.52
CA GLU A 41 27.43 -7.95 -4.98
C GLU A 41 26.01 -7.93 -5.53
N SER A 42 25.09 -8.72 -4.95
CA SER A 42 23.69 -8.72 -5.40
C SER A 42 23.00 -7.37 -5.19
N LEU A 43 23.46 -6.56 -4.23
CA LEU A 43 22.96 -5.21 -3.99
C LEU A 43 23.31 -4.19 -5.11
N ASP A 44 24.17 -4.55 -6.05
CA ASP A 44 24.43 -3.71 -7.23
C ASP A 44 23.20 -3.64 -8.15
N GLU A 45 22.27 -4.61 -8.06
CA GLU A 45 20.98 -4.60 -8.75
C GLU A 45 19.88 -3.82 -7.99
N PHE A 46 20.18 -3.32 -6.78
CA PHE A 46 19.19 -2.62 -5.95
C PHE A 46 18.79 -1.28 -6.58
N VAL A 47 17.49 -1.03 -6.63
CA VAL A 47 16.94 0.24 -7.10
C VAL A 47 15.93 0.81 -6.10
N TYR A 48 15.93 2.14 -5.95
CA TYR A 48 14.86 2.85 -5.26
C TYR A 48 14.55 4.14 -5.98
N ASN A 49 13.38 4.20 -6.61
CA ASN A 49 12.92 5.34 -7.42
C ASN A 49 11.41 5.58 -7.26
N GLY A 50 10.86 6.49 -8.05
CA GLY A 50 9.44 6.85 -8.02
C GLY A 50 8.49 5.68 -8.32
N PHE A 51 8.92 4.64 -8.99
CA PHE A 51 8.10 3.47 -9.30
C PHE A 51 8.15 2.36 -8.25
N CYS A 52 9.02 2.44 -7.24
CA CYS A 52 9.08 1.47 -6.14
C CYS A 52 7.87 1.62 -5.19
N GLY A 53 6.69 1.34 -5.73
CA GLY A 53 5.41 1.52 -5.04
C GLY A 53 4.99 0.35 -4.15
N GLN A 54 5.53 -0.84 -4.34
CA GLN A 54 5.16 -2.06 -3.60
C GLN A 54 5.33 -1.90 -2.09
N ASN A 55 4.37 -2.44 -1.34
CA ASN A 55 4.47 -2.54 0.12
C ASN A 55 5.20 -3.84 0.49
N LEU A 56 6.42 -3.71 0.99
CA LEU A 56 7.27 -4.87 1.30
C LEU A 56 6.90 -5.54 2.63
N SER A 57 6.11 -4.90 3.50
CA SER A 57 5.78 -5.43 4.83
C SER A 57 5.18 -6.83 4.77
N LYS A 58 4.33 -7.13 3.77
CA LYS A 58 3.71 -8.44 3.63
C LYS A 58 4.70 -9.56 3.39
N MET A 59 5.79 -9.29 2.66
CA MET A 59 6.83 -10.29 2.38
C MET A 59 7.58 -10.72 3.64
N MET A 60 7.57 -9.86 4.66
CA MET A 60 8.16 -10.19 5.95
C MET A 60 7.46 -11.34 6.68
N ILE A 61 6.21 -11.67 6.31
CA ILE A 61 5.50 -12.85 6.85
C ILE A 61 6.29 -14.15 6.56
N GLU A 62 6.83 -14.27 5.37
CA GLU A 62 7.64 -15.43 5.00
C GLU A 62 9.11 -15.23 5.39
N ALA A 63 9.64 -14.01 5.24
CA ALA A 63 11.02 -13.71 5.61
C ALA A 63 11.31 -13.95 7.10
N SER A 64 10.37 -13.65 7.99
CA SER A 64 10.53 -13.85 9.44
C SER A 64 10.58 -15.33 9.85
N LYS A 65 10.22 -16.26 8.96
CA LYS A 65 10.37 -17.71 9.21
C LYS A 65 11.74 -18.24 8.88
N LEU A 66 12.56 -17.47 8.15
CA LEU A 66 13.90 -17.84 7.73
C LEU A 66 14.91 -17.61 8.86
N GLU A 67 16.06 -18.27 8.77
CA GLU A 67 17.17 -18.02 9.68
C GLU A 67 17.77 -16.62 9.52
N GLY A 68 18.20 -16.02 10.63
CA GLY A 68 18.79 -14.68 10.67
C GLY A 68 17.76 -13.56 10.54
N LYS A 69 18.23 -12.32 10.71
CA LYS A 69 17.41 -11.12 10.51
C LYS A 69 17.34 -10.76 9.03
N THR A 70 16.21 -10.21 8.61
CA THR A 70 16.04 -9.61 7.28
C THR A 70 16.02 -8.10 7.42
N LEU A 71 16.96 -7.41 6.75
CA LEU A 71 16.82 -5.98 6.53
C LEU A 71 15.66 -5.74 5.56
N VAL A 72 14.73 -4.86 5.91
CA VAL A 72 13.63 -4.48 5.04
C VAL A 72 13.58 -2.98 4.86
N CYS A 73 13.48 -2.52 3.61
CA CYS A 73 13.33 -1.12 3.27
C CYS A 73 11.85 -0.74 3.28
N LEU A 74 11.42 0.08 4.23
CA LEU A 74 10.02 0.47 4.40
C LEU A 74 9.81 1.97 4.16
N LYS A 75 8.86 2.28 3.28
CA LYS A 75 8.33 3.65 3.15
C LYS A 75 7.47 4.00 4.38
N PRO A 76 7.21 5.28 4.69
CA PRO A 76 6.36 5.67 5.81
C PRO A 76 5.04 4.89 5.86
N CYS A 77 4.29 4.81 4.75
CA CYS A 77 3.03 4.07 4.70
C CYS A 77 3.17 2.55 4.91
N ASP A 78 4.34 1.97 4.62
CA ASP A 78 4.60 0.54 4.81
C ASP A 78 4.84 0.21 6.28
N THR A 79 5.37 1.15 7.08
CA THR A 79 5.63 0.95 8.52
C THR A 79 4.34 0.74 9.30
N TYR A 80 3.25 1.41 8.93
CA TYR A 80 1.93 1.12 9.49
C TYR A 80 1.50 -0.33 9.21
N SER A 81 1.75 -0.80 7.99
CA SER A 81 1.43 -2.18 7.63
C SER A 81 2.28 -3.19 8.38
N PHE A 82 3.53 -2.85 8.65
CA PHE A 82 4.44 -3.68 9.42
C PHE A 82 3.97 -3.78 10.89
N ASN A 83 3.65 -2.66 11.55
CA ASN A 83 3.07 -2.66 12.89
C ASN A 83 1.77 -3.47 12.97
N GLN A 84 0.89 -3.33 11.97
CA GLN A 84 -0.34 -4.11 11.94
C GLN A 84 -0.06 -5.62 11.85
N LEU A 85 0.97 -6.03 11.10
CA LEU A 85 1.37 -7.44 11.03
C LEU A 85 1.99 -7.96 12.34
N ILE A 86 2.74 -7.13 13.08
CA ILE A 86 3.20 -7.46 14.43
C ILE A 86 2.00 -7.65 15.36
N LYS A 87 1.06 -6.69 15.39
CA LYS A 87 -0.17 -6.72 16.18
C LYS A 87 -0.99 -7.98 15.94
N GLU A 88 -0.99 -8.48 14.71
CA GLU A 88 -1.67 -9.70 14.30
C GLU A 88 -0.82 -10.98 14.49
N HIS A 89 0.35 -10.88 15.11
CA HIS A 89 1.30 -11.98 15.29
C HIS A 89 1.66 -12.71 13.99
N ARG A 90 1.77 -11.94 12.90
CA ARG A 90 2.14 -12.45 11.56
C ARG A 90 3.62 -12.27 11.25
N VAL A 91 4.27 -11.32 11.89
CA VAL A 91 5.69 -11.00 11.75
C VAL A 91 6.30 -10.90 13.15
N ASP A 92 7.46 -11.47 13.32
CA ASP A 92 8.29 -11.31 14.50
C ASP A 92 9.20 -10.09 14.31
N ARG A 93 9.09 -9.09 15.21
CA ARG A 93 9.90 -7.87 15.17
C ARG A 93 11.41 -8.18 15.27
N GLU A 94 11.79 -9.17 16.06
CA GLU A 94 13.18 -9.55 16.28
C GLU A 94 13.85 -10.14 15.02
N LYS A 95 13.06 -10.58 14.06
CA LYS A 95 13.52 -11.09 12.76
C LYS A 95 13.69 -10.00 11.70
N ALA A 96 13.41 -8.74 12.04
CA ALA A 96 13.53 -7.62 11.13
C ALA A 96 14.58 -6.60 11.58
N TYR A 97 15.30 -6.04 10.62
CA TYR A 97 16.04 -4.78 10.72
C TYR A 97 15.41 -3.81 9.74
N ILE A 98 14.87 -2.73 10.23
CA ILE A 98 14.03 -1.83 9.42
C ILE A 98 14.79 -0.56 9.08
N ILE A 99 15.08 -0.36 7.79
CA ILE A 99 15.49 0.95 7.30
C ILE A 99 14.27 1.66 6.73
N GLY A 100 13.87 2.73 7.42
CA GLY A 100 12.88 3.67 6.92
C GLY A 100 13.46 4.44 5.74
N VAL A 101 12.82 4.37 4.56
CA VAL A 101 13.30 5.07 3.37
C VAL A 101 12.46 6.30 3.09
N GLY A 102 13.11 7.42 2.81
CA GLY A 102 12.46 8.68 2.46
C GLY A 102 11.49 8.52 1.29
N CYS A 103 10.35 9.20 1.34
CA CYS A 103 9.31 9.07 0.32
C CYS A 103 8.69 10.43 -0.06
N LYS A 104 8.81 10.80 -1.31
CA LYS A 104 8.21 12.00 -1.91
C LYS A 104 6.88 11.73 -2.62
N GLY A 105 6.37 10.51 -2.53
CA GLY A 105 5.26 9.98 -3.30
C GLY A 105 5.75 8.96 -4.33
N LYS A 106 4.81 8.18 -4.92
CA LYS A 106 5.13 7.18 -5.94
C LYS A 106 4.37 7.47 -7.22
N LEU A 107 4.98 7.12 -8.34
CA LEU A 107 4.50 7.43 -9.68
C LEU A 107 3.46 6.41 -10.16
N ASP A 108 2.53 6.90 -10.97
CA ASP A 108 1.48 6.13 -11.62
C ASP A 108 1.76 6.05 -13.12
N VAL A 109 2.15 4.89 -13.59
CA VAL A 109 2.44 4.66 -15.02
C VAL A 109 1.22 4.86 -15.89
N GLU A 110 0.01 4.57 -15.39
CA GLU A 110 -1.22 4.78 -16.15
C GLU A 110 -1.56 6.27 -16.33
N LYS A 111 -1.26 7.11 -15.33
CA LYS A 111 -1.34 8.57 -15.48
C LYS A 111 -0.35 9.06 -16.55
N LEU A 112 0.90 8.60 -16.51
CA LEU A 112 1.89 8.93 -17.53
C LEU A 112 1.42 8.53 -18.94
N ARG A 113 0.86 7.32 -19.09
CA ARG A 113 0.30 6.85 -20.37
C ARG A 113 -0.87 7.71 -20.86
N LYS A 114 -1.77 8.14 -19.96
CA LYS A 114 -2.90 9.04 -20.27
C LYS A 114 -2.41 10.43 -20.71
N MET A 115 -1.28 10.89 -20.19
CA MET A 115 -0.60 12.11 -20.62
C MET A 115 0.16 11.96 -21.94
N GLY A 116 0.07 10.79 -22.58
CA GLY A 116 0.76 10.50 -23.84
C GLY A 116 2.25 10.11 -23.68
N ILE A 117 2.72 9.89 -22.45
CA ILE A 117 4.10 9.47 -22.18
C ILE A 117 4.15 7.95 -22.26
N LYS A 118 4.77 7.45 -23.32
CA LYS A 118 4.90 6.03 -23.65
C LYS A 118 6.36 5.68 -23.93
N GLY A 119 6.69 4.38 -23.88
CA GLY A 119 8.05 3.92 -24.19
C GLY A 119 9.11 4.45 -23.21
N ILE A 120 8.77 4.51 -21.92
CA ILE A 120 9.66 5.00 -20.87
C ILE A 120 10.90 4.11 -20.78
N GLN A 121 12.07 4.72 -20.86
CA GLN A 121 13.38 4.07 -20.73
C GLN A 121 14.03 4.35 -19.37
N SER A 122 13.87 5.56 -18.87
CA SER A 122 14.38 5.95 -17.55
C SER A 122 13.61 7.13 -16.99
N ILE A 123 13.75 7.32 -15.69
CA ILE A 123 13.31 8.54 -14.99
C ILE A 123 14.48 9.11 -14.22
N SER A 124 14.57 10.42 -14.18
CA SER A 124 15.44 11.15 -13.28
C SER A 124 14.63 12.21 -12.54
N GLY A 125 14.93 12.37 -11.26
CA GLY A 125 14.44 13.51 -10.50
C GLY A 125 15.12 14.75 -11.05
N ALA A 126 14.37 15.80 -11.29
CA ALA A 126 14.91 17.07 -11.67
C ALA A 126 15.03 18.00 -10.48
N GLU A 127 15.73 19.08 -10.75
CA GLU A 127 15.98 20.18 -9.86
C GLU A 127 14.68 20.69 -9.21
N LEU A 128 14.75 21.01 -7.93
CA LEU A 128 13.70 21.72 -7.21
C LEU A 128 13.62 23.13 -7.78
N THR A 129 12.54 23.44 -8.46
CA THR A 129 12.09 24.82 -8.60
C THR A 129 11.24 25.16 -7.38
N ASP A 130 11.19 26.40 -6.96
CA ASP A 130 10.71 26.89 -5.64
C ASP A 130 9.37 26.29 -5.15
N ASP A 131 8.52 25.72 -6.03
CA ASP A 131 7.23 25.13 -5.67
C ASP A 131 6.93 23.76 -6.30
N CYS A 132 7.75 23.22 -7.17
CA CYS A 132 7.45 21.99 -7.90
C CYS A 132 8.67 21.14 -8.20
N GLU A 133 8.64 19.89 -7.75
CA GLU A 133 9.62 18.90 -8.19
C GLU A 133 9.28 18.47 -9.63
N ILE A 134 10.26 18.58 -10.50
CA ILE A 134 10.11 18.22 -11.91
C ILE A 134 10.53 16.77 -12.09
N LEU A 135 9.77 16.03 -12.86
CA LEU A 135 10.09 14.68 -13.30
C LEU A 135 10.58 14.74 -14.77
N ASN A 136 11.79 14.30 -15.00
CA ASN A 136 12.30 14.05 -16.35
C ASN A 136 12.10 12.57 -16.69
N VAL A 137 11.44 12.32 -17.81
CA VAL A 137 11.16 10.98 -18.32
C VAL A 137 11.80 10.83 -19.68
N SER A 138 12.82 9.99 -19.78
CA SER A 138 13.40 9.60 -21.06
C SER A 138 12.55 8.51 -21.71
N THR A 139 12.18 8.70 -22.97
CA THR A 139 11.37 7.75 -23.72
C THR A 139 11.99 7.47 -25.10
N ILE A 140 11.58 6.35 -25.72
CA ILE A 140 11.97 6.03 -27.10
C ILE A 140 11.50 7.09 -28.13
N TYR A 141 10.60 8.00 -27.73
CA TYR A 141 10.07 9.08 -28.57
C TYR A 141 10.63 10.46 -28.21
N GLY A 142 11.69 10.51 -27.36
CA GLY A 142 12.31 11.72 -26.84
C GLY A 142 11.93 12.01 -25.39
N ASP A 143 12.65 12.96 -24.80
CA ASP A 143 12.51 13.30 -23.40
C ASP A 143 11.27 14.14 -23.14
N LYS A 144 10.66 13.92 -21.98
CA LYS A 144 9.51 14.67 -21.48
C LYS A 144 9.78 15.16 -20.07
N THR A 145 9.28 16.36 -19.79
CA THR A 145 9.38 16.99 -18.47
C THR A 145 7.99 17.36 -17.99
N LEU A 146 7.68 17.05 -16.74
CA LEU A 146 6.39 17.35 -16.12
C LEU A 146 6.54 17.54 -14.62
N ALA A 147 5.52 18.12 -13.96
CA ALA A 147 5.51 18.21 -12.53
C ALA A 147 5.37 16.81 -11.91
N TYR A 148 6.25 16.47 -10.95
CA TYR A 148 6.23 15.17 -10.28
C TYR A 148 4.85 14.83 -9.68
N LYS A 149 4.19 15.83 -9.07
CA LYS A 149 2.86 15.69 -8.49
C LYS A 149 1.81 15.20 -9.50
N ASP A 150 1.88 15.62 -10.75
CA ASP A 150 0.89 15.25 -11.77
C ASP A 150 0.97 13.77 -12.14
N ALA A 151 2.14 13.16 -11.97
CA ALA A 151 2.38 11.74 -12.21
C ALA A 151 2.20 10.86 -10.97
N MET A 152 1.93 11.42 -9.79
CA MET A 152 1.82 10.62 -8.55
C MET A 152 0.57 9.75 -8.51
N LEU A 153 0.70 8.62 -7.82
CA LEU A 153 -0.44 7.80 -7.42
C LEU A 153 -1.44 8.62 -6.60
N GLU A 154 -2.72 8.41 -6.81
CA GLU A 154 -3.79 9.14 -6.12
C GLU A 154 -3.66 9.06 -4.59
N ARG A 155 -3.36 7.87 -4.08
CA ARG A 155 -3.10 7.66 -2.65
C ARG A 155 -1.96 8.50 -2.07
N CYS A 156 -1.02 8.94 -2.91
CA CYS A 156 0.12 9.74 -2.49
C CYS A 156 -0.21 11.23 -2.38
N HIS A 157 -1.23 11.71 -3.10
CA HIS A 157 -1.77 13.07 -2.95
C HIS A 157 -2.45 13.27 -1.60
N VAL A 158 -3.12 12.24 -1.12
CA VAL A 158 -3.89 12.23 0.14
C VAL A 158 -3.25 11.31 1.17
N CYS A 159 -1.93 11.32 1.26
CA CYS A 159 -1.18 10.47 2.17
C CYS A 159 -1.45 10.84 3.63
N LYS A 160 -1.71 9.86 4.48
CA LYS A 160 -1.98 10.04 5.92
C LYS A 160 -0.82 10.59 6.74
N GLY A 161 0.39 10.58 6.18
CA GLY A 161 1.60 11.08 6.83
C GLY A 161 2.86 10.52 6.21
N LYS A 162 3.97 11.13 6.52
CA LYS A 162 5.32 10.79 6.04
C LYS A 162 6.25 10.36 7.16
N GLU A 163 5.73 10.19 8.36
CA GLU A 163 6.47 9.68 9.51
C GLU A 163 6.52 8.15 9.47
N HIS A 164 7.68 7.62 9.86
CA HIS A 164 7.85 6.19 10.02
C HIS A 164 7.43 5.79 11.43
N MET A 165 6.49 4.87 11.55
CA MET A 165 5.94 4.41 12.84
C MET A 165 6.84 3.39 13.53
N ILE A 166 7.70 2.71 12.78
CA ILE A 166 8.67 1.74 13.29
C ILE A 166 9.89 1.71 12.36
N TYR A 167 11.07 1.74 12.94
CA TYR A 167 12.35 1.68 12.22
C TYR A 167 13.50 1.41 13.19
N ASP A 168 14.63 0.96 12.69
CA ASP A 168 15.92 0.96 13.38
C ASP A 168 16.76 2.14 12.91
N GLU A 169 16.71 2.47 11.61
CA GLU A 169 17.37 3.64 11.01
C GLU A 169 16.45 4.29 9.97
N ILE A 170 16.69 5.58 9.67
CA ILE A 170 16.01 6.30 8.58
C ILE A 170 17.07 6.83 7.61
N ILE A 171 16.86 6.58 6.32
CA ILE A 171 17.72 7.07 5.25
C ILE A 171 16.88 7.82 4.21
N GLY A 172 17.29 9.07 3.96
CA GLY A 172 16.61 9.97 3.04
C GLY A 172 15.43 10.72 3.67
N GLU A 173 15.00 11.77 3.00
CA GLU A 173 13.93 12.65 3.46
C GLU A 173 12.57 12.29 2.87
N SER A 174 11.54 12.50 3.64
CA SER A 174 10.14 12.40 3.20
C SER A 174 9.55 13.80 3.05
N LYS A 175 8.84 14.05 1.95
CA LYS A 175 8.11 15.31 1.75
C LYS A 175 6.71 15.18 2.34
N ASP A 176 6.37 16.04 3.28
CA ASP A 176 5.04 16.07 3.88
C ASP A 176 3.98 16.52 2.87
N THR A 177 2.78 15.93 2.99
CA THR A 177 1.58 16.29 2.23
C THR A 177 0.54 16.92 3.16
N LYS A 178 0.98 17.88 3.99
CA LYS A 178 0.05 18.65 4.84
C LYS A 178 -1.11 19.19 4.02
N ASP A 179 -2.27 19.26 4.61
CA ASP A 179 -3.51 19.85 4.05
C ASP A 179 -4.27 19.01 3.01
N ALA A 180 -3.90 17.77 2.75
CA ALA A 180 -4.69 16.92 1.86
C ALA A 180 -5.87 16.27 2.60
N ASP A 181 -7.08 16.57 2.17
CA ASP A 181 -8.29 15.91 2.67
C ASP A 181 -8.32 14.44 2.23
N ARG A 182 -7.96 13.57 3.17
CA ARG A 182 -7.89 12.11 2.97
C ARG A 182 -9.22 11.50 2.56
N PHE A 183 -10.33 12.07 2.98
CA PHE A 183 -11.66 11.51 2.79
C PHE A 183 -12.49 12.19 1.69
N ALA A 184 -11.96 13.21 1.00
CA ALA A 184 -12.68 13.97 0.00
C ALA A 184 -13.37 13.09 -1.07
N GLU A 185 -12.69 12.07 -1.58
CA GLU A 185 -13.28 11.17 -2.58
C GLU A 185 -14.38 10.27 -1.99
N VAL A 186 -14.24 9.85 -0.74
CA VAL A 186 -15.27 9.09 -0.03
C VAL A 186 -16.52 9.97 0.17
N GLU A 187 -16.33 11.21 0.57
CA GLU A 187 -17.42 12.18 0.77
C GLU A 187 -18.19 12.51 -0.51
N LYS A 188 -17.49 12.58 -1.64
CA LYS A 188 -18.16 12.72 -2.94
C LYS A 188 -19.10 11.53 -3.21
N ILE A 189 -18.66 10.31 -2.89
CA ILE A 189 -19.48 9.10 -3.06
C ILE A 189 -20.63 9.08 -2.04
N GLU A 190 -20.43 9.52 -0.82
CA GLU A 190 -21.47 9.61 0.21
C GLU A 190 -22.60 10.58 -0.18
N LYS A 191 -22.27 11.67 -0.88
CA LYS A 191 -23.22 12.66 -1.38
C LYS A 191 -24.08 12.19 -2.57
N MET A 192 -23.70 11.06 -3.21
CA MET A 192 -24.49 10.44 -4.27
C MET A 192 -25.78 9.87 -3.71
N SER A 193 -26.87 9.85 -4.52
CA SER A 193 -28.06 9.08 -4.18
C SER A 193 -27.73 7.58 -4.05
N PRO A 194 -28.56 6.77 -3.38
CA PRO A 194 -28.35 5.31 -3.33
C PRO A 194 -28.21 4.69 -4.71
N GLU A 195 -29.01 5.12 -5.68
CA GLU A 195 -29.03 4.63 -7.06
C GLU A 195 -27.72 4.99 -7.80
N GLU A 196 -27.27 6.25 -7.68
CA GLU A 196 -26.02 6.72 -8.29
C GLU A 196 -24.81 5.97 -7.69
N ARG A 197 -24.79 5.80 -6.38
CA ARG A 197 -23.74 5.08 -5.65
C ARG A 197 -23.69 3.61 -6.06
N PHE A 198 -24.87 2.98 -6.16
CA PHE A 198 -24.95 1.59 -6.64
C PHE A 198 -24.45 1.46 -8.09
N ALA A 199 -24.87 2.37 -8.97
CA ALA A 199 -24.43 2.39 -10.36
C ALA A 199 -22.92 2.62 -10.48
N PHE A 200 -22.34 3.52 -9.68
CA PHE A 200 -20.90 3.76 -9.63
C PHE A 200 -20.13 2.48 -9.28
N PHE A 201 -20.50 1.82 -8.17
CA PHE A 201 -19.82 0.61 -7.75
C PHE A 201 -20.07 -0.56 -8.70
N GLN A 202 -21.26 -0.69 -9.26
CA GLN A 202 -21.54 -1.71 -10.26
C GLN A 202 -20.63 -1.54 -11.47
N LYS A 203 -20.50 -0.31 -11.99
CA LYS A 203 -19.64 0.01 -13.12
C LYS A 203 -18.16 -0.30 -12.81
N GLU A 204 -17.68 0.10 -11.65
CA GLU A 204 -16.28 -0.11 -11.29
C GLU A 204 -15.96 -1.58 -11.03
N LEU A 205 -16.81 -2.29 -10.28
CA LEU A 205 -16.55 -3.66 -9.90
C LEU A 205 -16.76 -4.67 -11.03
N SER A 206 -17.63 -4.36 -12.01
CA SER A 206 -17.83 -5.22 -13.20
C SER A 206 -16.58 -5.37 -14.08
N LYS A 207 -15.59 -4.49 -13.92
CA LYS A 207 -14.28 -4.60 -14.57
C LYS A 207 -13.41 -5.73 -14.00
N CYS A 208 -13.79 -6.31 -12.86
CA CYS A 208 -12.97 -7.27 -12.14
C CYS A 208 -12.80 -8.58 -12.91
N ILE A 209 -11.57 -9.00 -13.14
CA ILE A 209 -11.21 -10.28 -13.77
C ILE A 209 -10.84 -11.37 -12.76
N ARG A 210 -11.09 -11.15 -11.48
CA ARG A 210 -10.83 -12.10 -10.39
C ARG A 210 -9.37 -12.62 -10.33
N CYS A 211 -8.40 -11.78 -10.71
CA CYS A 211 -6.96 -12.14 -10.66
C CYS A 211 -6.40 -12.26 -9.24
N ASN A 212 -7.11 -11.79 -8.22
CA ASN A 212 -6.71 -11.76 -6.81
C ASN A 212 -5.45 -10.91 -6.48
N ALA A 213 -4.92 -10.11 -7.41
CA ALA A 213 -3.75 -9.26 -7.15
C ALA A 213 -3.96 -8.34 -5.94
N CYS A 214 -5.14 -7.71 -5.82
CA CYS A 214 -5.50 -6.85 -4.68
C CYS A 214 -5.50 -7.59 -3.34
N ARG A 215 -5.89 -8.86 -3.30
CA ARG A 215 -5.82 -9.71 -2.10
C ARG A 215 -4.37 -10.09 -1.78
N ASN A 216 -3.64 -10.50 -2.81
CA ASN A 216 -2.28 -11.00 -2.64
C ASN A 216 -1.29 -9.90 -2.22
N ALA A 217 -1.50 -8.66 -2.69
CA ALA A 217 -0.65 -7.52 -2.30
C ALA A 217 -1.02 -6.91 -0.94
N CYS A 218 -2.25 -7.10 -0.46
CA CYS A 218 -2.73 -6.42 0.74
C CYS A 218 -2.08 -6.99 2.02
N PRO A 219 -1.41 -6.17 2.86
CA PRO A 219 -0.83 -6.63 4.12
C PRO A 219 -1.88 -7.17 5.10
N ALA A 220 -3.07 -6.54 5.16
CA ALA A 220 -4.16 -7.00 6.02
C ALA A 220 -4.81 -8.32 5.55
N CYS A 221 -4.57 -8.77 4.31
CA CYS A 221 -4.97 -10.10 3.84
C CYS A 221 -3.90 -11.15 4.18
N SER A 222 -3.72 -11.44 5.47
CA SER A 222 -2.68 -12.30 6.02
C SER A 222 -3.17 -13.71 6.42
N CYS A 223 -4.40 -14.09 6.09
CA CYS A 223 -4.96 -15.40 6.42
C CYS A 223 -4.14 -16.54 5.81
N ARG A 224 -3.88 -17.62 6.59
CA ARG A 224 -3.20 -18.83 6.11
C ARG A 224 -4.02 -19.54 5.02
N LYS A 225 -5.34 -19.54 5.15
CA LYS A 225 -6.29 -20.04 4.17
C LYS A 225 -7.42 -19.03 4.01
N CYS A 226 -7.62 -18.55 2.78
CA CYS A 226 -8.66 -17.60 2.48
C CYS A 226 -10.01 -18.29 2.35
N VAL A 227 -11.08 -17.67 2.83
CA VAL A 227 -12.44 -18.19 2.68
C VAL A 227 -12.82 -18.39 1.19
N PHE A 228 -12.36 -17.49 0.32
CA PHE A 228 -12.61 -17.57 -1.12
C PHE A 228 -11.83 -18.69 -1.84
N ASP A 229 -10.90 -19.35 -1.17
CA ASP A 229 -10.16 -20.51 -1.67
C ASP A 229 -10.73 -21.82 -1.08
N SER A 230 -11.82 -21.74 -0.30
CA SER A 230 -12.46 -22.91 0.31
C SER A 230 -13.45 -23.54 -0.67
N THR A 231 -13.33 -24.85 -0.90
CA THR A 231 -14.28 -25.63 -1.69
C THR A 231 -15.67 -25.78 -1.05
N LYS A 232 -15.79 -25.39 0.22
CA LYS A 232 -17.05 -25.41 0.97
C LYS A 232 -17.83 -24.11 0.90
N PHE A 233 -17.23 -23.06 0.35
CA PHE A 233 -17.82 -21.75 0.20
C PHE A 233 -18.07 -21.50 -1.29
N ASP A 234 -19.32 -21.63 -1.72
CA ASP A 234 -19.66 -21.60 -3.15
C ASP A 234 -19.75 -20.17 -3.72
N SER A 235 -19.95 -19.16 -2.87
CA SER A 235 -20.07 -17.77 -3.32
C SER A 235 -18.72 -17.09 -3.50
N ALA A 236 -18.61 -16.24 -4.50
CA ALA A 236 -17.44 -15.43 -4.82
C ALA A 236 -16.15 -16.22 -5.08
N GLN A 237 -16.28 -17.47 -5.54
CA GLN A 237 -15.13 -18.26 -5.97
C GLN A 237 -14.53 -17.72 -7.27
N LYS A 238 -13.25 -18.00 -7.50
CA LYS A 238 -12.54 -17.53 -8.69
C LYS A 238 -13.13 -18.05 -10.00
N ALA A 239 -13.77 -19.19 -9.98
CA ALA A 239 -14.38 -19.81 -11.17
C ALA A 239 -15.67 -19.10 -11.62
N ASN A 240 -16.35 -18.40 -10.72
CA ASN A 240 -17.57 -17.67 -11.01
C ASN A 240 -17.21 -16.23 -11.39
N VAL A 241 -17.50 -15.83 -12.61
CA VAL A 241 -17.24 -14.51 -13.14
C VAL A 241 -18.57 -13.88 -13.56
N ASP A 242 -19.31 -13.40 -12.59
CA ASP A 242 -20.50 -12.60 -12.82
C ASP A 242 -20.50 -11.34 -11.93
N SER A 243 -21.32 -10.38 -12.27
CA SER A 243 -21.32 -9.07 -11.61
C SER A 243 -21.75 -9.12 -10.14
N PHE A 244 -22.47 -10.14 -9.72
CA PHE A 244 -22.85 -10.34 -8.32
C PHE A 244 -21.68 -10.89 -7.49
N GLU A 245 -21.05 -11.97 -7.98
CA GLU A 245 -19.93 -12.63 -7.32
C GLU A 245 -18.73 -11.69 -7.16
N GLU A 246 -18.46 -10.86 -8.13
CA GLU A 246 -17.39 -9.86 -8.07
C GLU A 246 -17.66 -8.78 -7.02
N LYS A 247 -18.91 -8.29 -6.94
CA LYS A 247 -19.32 -7.37 -5.89
C LYS A 247 -19.19 -8.00 -4.51
N MET A 248 -19.70 -9.20 -4.34
CA MET A 248 -19.62 -9.95 -3.09
C MET A 248 -18.17 -10.17 -2.64
N PHE A 249 -17.29 -10.56 -3.56
CA PHE A 249 -15.86 -10.70 -3.28
C PHE A 249 -15.26 -9.40 -2.72
N HIS A 250 -15.51 -8.27 -3.36
CA HIS A 250 -14.92 -7.00 -2.95
C HIS A 250 -15.53 -6.45 -1.66
N ILE A 251 -16.84 -6.60 -1.48
CA ILE A 251 -17.55 -6.18 -0.27
C ILE A 251 -17.06 -7.02 0.92
N ILE A 252 -17.11 -8.34 0.84
CA ILE A 252 -16.66 -9.24 1.93
C ILE A 252 -15.19 -8.97 2.25
N ARG A 253 -14.33 -8.78 1.22
CA ARG A 253 -12.93 -8.46 1.44
C ARG A 253 -12.76 -7.13 2.17
N ALA A 254 -13.55 -6.10 1.87
CA ALA A 254 -13.49 -4.81 2.55
C ALA A 254 -13.90 -4.94 4.03
N PHE A 255 -14.94 -5.71 4.34
CA PHE A 255 -15.32 -6.06 5.72
C PHE A 255 -14.20 -6.80 6.47
N HIS A 256 -13.55 -7.77 5.83
CA HIS A 256 -12.45 -8.52 6.46
C HIS A 256 -11.24 -7.66 6.83
N VAL A 257 -11.04 -6.52 6.17
CA VAL A 257 -9.92 -5.62 6.47
C VAL A 257 -10.37 -4.35 7.22
N ALA A 258 -11.65 -4.20 7.54
CA ALA A 258 -12.15 -3.11 8.37
C ALA A 258 -11.44 -3.09 9.73
N GLY A 259 -11.04 -1.91 10.21
CA GLY A 259 -10.23 -1.74 11.42
C GLY A 259 -8.78 -2.24 11.34
N ARG A 260 -8.41 -2.90 10.25
CA ARG A 260 -7.06 -3.45 10.01
C ARG A 260 -6.38 -2.82 8.80
N CYS A 261 -7.14 -2.10 7.98
CA CYS A 261 -6.64 -1.43 6.79
C CYS A 261 -5.79 -0.23 7.17
N THR A 262 -4.52 -0.26 6.78
CA THR A 262 -3.56 0.82 7.02
C THR A 262 -3.58 1.91 5.95
N ASP A 263 -4.55 1.89 5.04
CA ASP A 263 -4.68 2.85 3.92
C ASP A 263 -3.42 2.96 3.04
N CYS A 264 -2.73 1.87 2.82
CA CYS A 264 -1.55 1.85 1.96
C CYS A 264 -1.87 1.95 0.46
N GLY A 265 -3.13 1.72 0.03
CA GLY A 265 -3.61 1.81 -1.35
C GLY A 265 -3.06 0.75 -2.32
N GLU A 266 -2.35 -0.27 -1.83
CA GLU A 266 -1.80 -1.34 -2.68
C GLU A 266 -2.87 -2.06 -3.52
N CYS A 267 -4.06 -2.27 -2.95
CA CYS A 267 -5.15 -2.95 -3.65
C CYS A 267 -5.55 -2.27 -4.96
N SER A 268 -5.53 -0.93 -5.02
CA SER A 268 -5.80 -0.18 -6.25
C SER A 268 -4.59 -0.13 -7.17
N ARG A 269 -3.38 0.04 -6.60
CA ARG A 269 -2.14 0.11 -7.39
C ARG A 269 -1.91 -1.15 -8.24
N VAL A 270 -2.16 -2.33 -7.66
CA VAL A 270 -1.93 -3.62 -8.35
C VAL A 270 -3.10 -4.06 -9.22
N CYS A 271 -4.21 -3.33 -9.24
CA CYS A 271 -5.37 -3.72 -10.01
C CYS A 271 -5.15 -3.46 -11.51
N PRO A 272 -5.06 -4.50 -12.37
CA PRO A 272 -4.83 -4.32 -13.80
C PRO A 272 -6.02 -3.65 -14.51
N GLN A 273 -7.19 -3.62 -13.85
CA GLN A 273 -8.41 -2.98 -14.36
C GLN A 273 -8.62 -1.57 -13.81
N GLY A 274 -7.68 -1.05 -13.01
CA GLY A 274 -7.76 0.30 -12.45
C GLY A 274 -8.93 0.54 -11.50
N ILE A 275 -9.45 -0.51 -10.84
CA ILE A 275 -10.58 -0.39 -9.92
C ILE A 275 -10.12 0.35 -8.65
N PRO A 276 -10.81 1.41 -8.21
CA PRO A 276 -10.42 2.21 -7.05
C PRO A 276 -10.80 1.54 -5.72
N LEU A 277 -10.27 0.33 -5.48
CA LEU A 277 -10.62 -0.51 -4.33
C LEU A 277 -10.30 0.12 -2.97
N HIS A 278 -9.35 1.05 -2.93
CA HIS A 278 -9.02 1.78 -1.71
C HIS A 278 -10.19 2.62 -1.18
N LEU A 279 -11.12 3.07 -2.03
CA LEU A 279 -12.27 3.86 -1.62
C LEU A 279 -13.21 3.08 -0.69
N PHE A 280 -13.42 1.78 -0.95
CA PHE A 280 -14.18 0.93 -0.02
C PHE A 280 -13.53 0.87 1.35
N ASN A 281 -12.22 0.65 1.39
CA ASN A 281 -11.49 0.54 2.64
C ASN A 281 -11.45 1.88 3.40
N ARG A 282 -11.29 3.00 2.68
CA ARG A 282 -11.33 4.35 3.27
C ARG A 282 -12.68 4.70 3.86
N LYS A 283 -13.77 4.23 3.24
CA LYS A 283 -15.10 4.40 3.82
C LYS A 283 -15.16 3.76 5.22
N PHE A 284 -14.68 2.52 5.38
CA PHE A 284 -14.61 1.89 6.69
C PHE A 284 -13.69 2.63 7.68
N ILE A 285 -12.57 3.17 7.21
CA ILE A 285 -11.68 3.96 8.07
C ILE A 285 -12.42 5.21 8.56
N LYS A 286 -13.08 5.95 7.66
CA LYS A 286 -13.88 7.13 8.01
C LYS A 286 -14.99 6.81 8.99
N ASP A 287 -15.72 5.72 8.77
CA ASP A 287 -16.80 5.30 9.68
C ASP A 287 -16.26 4.91 11.06
N ILE A 288 -15.13 4.23 11.11
CA ILE A 288 -14.48 3.88 12.38
C ILE A 288 -14.08 5.15 13.13
N ASP A 289 -13.43 6.11 12.45
CA ASP A 289 -13.07 7.40 13.04
C ASP A 289 -14.30 8.16 13.55
N THR A 290 -15.40 8.08 12.81
CA THR A 290 -16.66 8.77 13.16
C THR A 290 -17.38 8.13 14.35
N PHE A 291 -17.44 6.80 14.40
CA PHE A 291 -18.25 6.08 15.38
C PHE A 291 -17.50 5.67 16.65
N TYR A 292 -16.19 5.46 16.54
CA TYR A 292 -15.36 4.95 17.63
C TYR A 292 -14.23 5.89 18.06
N GLY A 293 -14.13 7.07 17.42
CA GLY A 293 -13.03 8.01 17.61
C GLY A 293 -11.84 7.76 16.70
N GLU A 294 -10.91 8.71 16.67
CA GLU A 294 -9.76 8.67 15.78
C GLU A 294 -8.93 7.38 15.98
N TYR A 295 -8.80 6.63 14.91
CA TYR A 295 -8.05 5.37 14.91
C TYR A 295 -7.30 5.17 13.59
N GLN A 296 -6.00 4.92 13.68
CA GLN A 296 -5.18 4.55 12.53
C GLN A 296 -4.58 3.16 12.75
N ALA A 297 -5.03 2.18 11.98
CA ALA A 297 -4.47 0.83 12.02
C ALA A 297 -2.95 0.87 11.77
N GLY A 298 -2.20 0.22 12.65
CA GLY A 298 -0.75 0.14 12.58
C GLY A 298 0.01 1.39 13.02
N ALA A 299 -0.63 2.38 13.64
CA ALA A 299 0.06 3.50 14.27
C ALA A 299 1.04 3.03 15.37
N ASP A 300 0.68 1.96 16.03
CA ASP A 300 1.51 1.22 16.99
C ASP A 300 1.31 -0.28 16.84
N ALA A 301 2.10 -1.08 17.56
CA ALA A 301 2.03 -2.53 17.55
C ALA A 301 1.20 -3.13 18.71
N GLU A 302 0.71 -2.32 19.64
CA GLU A 302 0.16 -2.80 20.92
C GLU A 302 -1.33 -2.51 21.10
N SER A 303 -1.82 -1.34 20.67
CA SER A 303 -3.21 -0.92 20.87
C SER A 303 -4.20 -1.86 20.18
N LYS A 304 -5.32 -2.15 20.86
CA LYS A 304 -6.40 -2.94 20.26
C LYS A 304 -7.19 -2.10 19.27
N GLY A 305 -7.55 -2.71 18.13
CA GLY A 305 -8.45 -2.07 17.17
C GLY A 305 -9.88 -1.94 17.71
N PRO A 306 -10.62 -0.89 17.37
CA PRO A 306 -11.95 -0.63 17.91
C PRO A 306 -12.97 -1.72 17.58
N LEU A 307 -12.77 -2.47 16.49
CA LEU A 307 -13.64 -3.59 16.11
C LEU A 307 -13.23 -4.94 16.77
N THR A 308 -12.17 -4.96 17.56
CA THR A 308 -11.67 -6.16 18.24
C THR A 308 -11.68 -6.03 19.77
N SER A 309 -12.15 -4.91 20.27
CA SER A 309 -12.30 -4.62 21.69
C SER A 309 -13.69 -4.01 21.92
N PHE A 310 -14.17 -4.14 23.13
CA PHE A 310 -15.41 -3.50 23.58
C PHE A 310 -15.23 -2.96 24.99
N THR A 311 -16.03 -1.98 25.34
CA THR A 311 -16.22 -1.50 26.72
C THR A 311 -17.69 -1.62 27.09
N PHE A 312 -18.01 -1.55 28.38
CA PHE A 312 -19.41 -1.62 28.82
C PHE A 312 -20.22 -0.37 28.41
N ASP A 313 -19.53 0.69 27.99
CA ASP A 313 -20.13 1.95 27.52
C ASP A 313 -20.31 1.97 25.99
N ASP A 314 -19.91 0.91 25.29
CA ASP A 314 -20.08 0.80 23.84
C ASP A 314 -21.57 0.82 23.50
N VAL A 315 -21.92 1.64 22.51
CA VAL A 315 -23.30 1.77 22.06
C VAL A 315 -23.61 0.66 21.06
N GLU A 316 -24.73 -0.03 21.27
CA GLU A 316 -25.21 -1.05 20.34
C GLU A 316 -25.39 -0.48 18.92
N PRO A 317 -24.99 -1.21 17.87
CA PRO A 317 -25.04 -0.72 16.46
C PRO A 317 -26.44 -0.21 16.05
N GLY A 318 -27.51 -0.83 16.55
CA GLY A 318 -28.88 -0.38 16.27
C GLY A 318 -29.15 1.02 16.80
N VAL A 319 -28.63 1.38 17.97
CA VAL A 319 -28.78 2.71 18.57
C VAL A 319 -27.96 3.76 17.82
N VAL A 320 -26.81 3.38 17.28
CA VAL A 320 -25.98 4.27 16.44
C VAL A 320 -26.71 4.62 15.14
N ALA A 321 -27.35 3.63 14.50
CA ALA A 321 -28.11 3.83 13.26
C ALA A 321 -29.33 4.74 13.44
N GLU A 322 -29.95 4.75 14.64
CA GLU A 322 -31.11 5.60 14.97
C GLU A 322 -30.72 7.06 15.22
N ARG A 323 -29.43 7.34 15.45
CA ARG A 323 -28.92 8.70 15.74
C ARG A 323 -28.42 9.48 14.49
N GLY A 324 -28.42 8.81 13.33
CA GLY A 324 -27.95 9.36 12.05
C GLY A 324 -28.95 10.14 11.23
#